data_c2b95fb0bb926c5f3de577830bd56a4c
#
_entry.id   c2b95fb0bb926c5f3de577830bd56a4c
#
_cell.length_a   1.000
_cell.length_b   1.000
_cell.length_c   1.000
_cell.angle_alpha   90.00
_cell.angle_beta   90.00
_cell.angle_gamma   90.00
#
_symmetry.space_group_name_H-M   'P 1'
#
loop_
_entity.id
_entity.type
_entity.pdbx_description
1 polymer ?
#
loop_
_entity_poly.entity_id
_entity_poly.type
_entity_poly.pdbx_seq_one_letter_code
_entity_poly.pdbx_strand_id
1 'polypeptide(L)'
;GLVFHDGEYHLYYQYNPEGSDHGNMSWGHASSPDLVTWREHPVALPYADDAEIYSGSIVWDGDGDAGFGPALVAFYTAHSSVRRHQAQAIAYSHDEGLTWTQYEGNPVLDRDSGDFRDPKVLRYRGPAGDYWVMSAVEAVQQRVVFYRSDNLRDWELLSEFAAPQVGDGIWECPDLFPLVVDGAQKWVLIISLGMAPVVGGFGTIYFVGSFDGTTFVAEGDFRLLDHGRDNYAGVSFSGLPDEDRTLIAW
;
A
#
# COMPACT_ATOMS: atom_id res chain seq x y z
N GLY A 1 -1.32 5.10 -4.59
CA GLY A 1 -1.55 5.48 -3.18
C GLY A 1 -2.89 6.16 -2.98
N LEU A 2 -3.53 5.92 -1.83
CA LEU A 2 -4.84 6.52 -1.51
C LEU A 2 -4.78 7.18 -0.14
N VAL A 3 -5.21 8.45 -0.05
CA VAL A 3 -5.30 9.17 1.23
C VAL A 3 -6.50 10.11 1.23
N PHE A 4 -7.23 10.16 2.35
CA PHE A 4 -8.18 11.21 2.64
C PHE A 4 -7.48 12.24 3.53
N HIS A 5 -7.39 13.46 3.04
CA HIS A 5 -6.70 14.55 3.74
C HIS A 5 -7.39 15.87 3.48
N ASP A 6 -7.55 16.68 4.51
CA ASP A 6 -8.18 18.01 4.47
C ASP A 6 -9.53 18.09 3.74
N GLY A 7 -10.34 17.01 3.88
CA GLY A 7 -11.68 16.93 3.29
C GLY A 7 -11.74 16.46 1.85
N GLU A 8 -10.61 16.08 1.24
CA GLU A 8 -10.55 15.53 -0.10
C GLU A 8 -9.97 14.10 -0.11
N TYR A 9 -10.49 13.26 -1.01
CA TYR A 9 -9.95 11.96 -1.38
C TYR A 9 -8.90 12.17 -2.46
N HIS A 10 -7.67 11.75 -2.22
CA HIS A 10 -6.59 11.80 -3.18
C HIS A 10 -6.30 10.39 -3.70
N LEU A 11 -6.41 10.21 -5.00
CA LEU A 11 -6.13 8.98 -5.74
C LEU A 11 -4.83 9.18 -6.54
N TYR A 12 -3.80 8.43 -6.18
CA TYR A 12 -2.58 8.32 -6.96
C TYR A 12 -2.55 6.95 -7.60
N TYR A 13 -2.43 6.92 -8.92
CA TYR A 13 -2.61 5.71 -9.73
C TYR A 13 -1.41 5.49 -10.66
N GLN A 14 -1.19 4.24 -11.01
CA GLN A 14 -0.19 3.84 -12.00
C GLN A 14 -0.48 4.52 -13.33
N TYR A 15 0.50 5.19 -13.89
CA TYR A 15 0.36 5.99 -15.10
C TYR A 15 1.63 5.95 -15.94
N ASN A 16 1.48 5.61 -17.22
CA ASN A 16 2.52 5.82 -18.22
C ASN A 16 2.27 7.16 -18.93
N PRO A 17 3.05 8.21 -18.66
CA PRO A 17 2.83 9.52 -19.28
C PRO A 17 3.16 9.56 -20.78
N GLU A 18 3.82 8.53 -21.31
CA GLU A 18 4.30 8.49 -22.70
C GLU A 18 3.49 7.51 -23.58
N GLY A 19 2.55 6.75 -23.02
CA GLY A 19 1.78 5.79 -23.81
C GLY A 19 0.75 4.99 -23.03
N SER A 20 0.19 3.98 -23.69
CA SER A 20 -0.82 3.08 -23.12
C SER A 20 -0.28 1.72 -22.70
N ASP A 21 0.97 1.43 -23.03
CA ASP A 21 1.60 0.16 -22.67
C ASP A 21 2.24 0.25 -21.28
N HIS A 22 2.45 -0.91 -20.64
CA HIS A 22 3.17 -0.98 -19.39
C HIS A 22 4.63 -0.54 -19.58
N GLY A 23 5.07 0.41 -18.78
CA GLY A 23 6.41 1.00 -18.79
C GLY A 23 6.36 2.47 -18.39
N ASN A 24 7.50 3.06 -18.09
CA ASN A 24 7.60 4.45 -17.66
C ASN A 24 6.69 4.78 -16.48
N MET A 25 6.48 3.79 -15.57
CA MET A 25 5.49 3.89 -14.52
C MET A 25 5.77 5.06 -13.60
N SER A 26 4.80 5.93 -13.55
CA SER A 26 4.72 7.13 -12.74
C SER A 26 3.45 7.09 -11.88
N TRP A 27 3.29 7.99 -10.93
CA TRP A 27 2.01 8.20 -10.29
C TRP A 27 1.29 9.41 -10.90
N GLY A 28 0.15 9.15 -11.58
CA GLY A 28 -0.85 10.17 -11.87
C GLY A 28 -1.59 10.54 -10.57
N HIS A 29 -2.30 11.67 -10.57
CA HIS A 29 -3.00 12.18 -9.39
C HIS A 29 -4.37 12.73 -9.77
N ALA A 30 -5.38 12.35 -9.02
CA ALA A 30 -6.72 12.98 -9.04
C ALA A 30 -7.23 13.17 -7.62
N SER A 31 -8.04 14.22 -7.40
CA SER A 31 -8.71 14.45 -6.11
C SER A 31 -10.21 14.58 -6.26
N SER A 32 -10.95 14.28 -5.18
CA SER A 32 -12.41 14.33 -5.15
C SER A 32 -12.92 14.62 -3.74
N PRO A 33 -13.93 15.49 -3.57
CA PRO A 33 -14.59 15.69 -2.28
C PRO A 33 -15.63 14.58 -1.97
N ASP A 34 -16.07 13.79 -2.96
CA ASP A 34 -17.25 12.93 -2.87
C ASP A 34 -17.12 11.56 -3.55
N LEU A 35 -15.93 11.21 -4.07
CA LEU A 35 -15.62 9.98 -4.84
C LEU A 35 -16.40 9.85 -6.18
N VAL A 36 -17.12 10.87 -6.57
CA VAL A 36 -17.93 10.90 -7.79
C VAL A 36 -17.40 11.95 -8.78
N THR A 37 -17.09 13.12 -8.26
CA THR A 37 -16.57 14.24 -9.06
C THR A 37 -15.07 14.35 -8.87
N TRP A 38 -14.32 14.00 -9.89
CA TRP A 38 -12.85 13.96 -9.84
C TRP A 38 -12.23 15.14 -10.57
N ARG A 39 -11.17 15.68 -9.98
CA ARG A 39 -10.27 16.67 -10.60
C ARG A 39 -8.93 16.02 -10.84
N GLU A 40 -8.49 16.01 -12.09
CA GLU A 40 -7.16 15.55 -12.46
C GLU A 40 -6.11 16.62 -12.18
N HIS A 41 -4.94 16.18 -11.74
CA HIS A 41 -3.77 16.99 -11.43
C HIS A 41 -2.57 16.57 -12.33
N PRO A 42 -1.50 17.37 -12.38
CA PRO A 42 -0.26 16.94 -13.00
C PRO A 42 0.28 15.64 -12.38
N VAL A 43 1.18 14.96 -13.12
CA VAL A 43 1.90 13.77 -12.62
C VAL A 43 2.56 14.09 -11.29
N ALA A 44 2.24 13.32 -10.25
CA ALA A 44 2.72 13.54 -8.88
C ALA A 44 4.15 13.05 -8.68
N LEU A 45 4.42 11.80 -9.07
CA LEU A 45 5.73 11.16 -8.97
C LEU A 45 6.12 10.64 -10.36
N PRO A 46 6.92 11.35 -11.12
CA PRO A 46 7.39 10.88 -12.41
C PRO A 46 8.46 9.80 -12.25
N TYR A 47 8.47 8.83 -13.15
CA TYR A 47 9.60 7.93 -13.32
C TYR A 47 10.86 8.73 -13.70
N ALA A 48 12.03 8.22 -13.40
CA ALA A 48 13.30 8.83 -13.77
C ALA A 48 14.36 7.75 -14.02
N ASP A 49 15.10 7.91 -15.13
CA ASP A 49 16.17 7.01 -15.53
C ASP A 49 15.71 5.52 -15.56
N ASP A 50 16.25 4.72 -14.64
CA ASP A 50 15.99 3.29 -14.46
C ASP A 50 14.99 3.02 -13.32
N ALA A 51 14.43 4.08 -12.71
CA ALA A 51 13.54 3.98 -11.56
C ALA A 51 12.08 4.27 -11.94
N GLU A 52 11.28 3.22 -12.06
CA GLU A 52 9.83 3.29 -12.19
C GLU A 52 9.17 3.36 -10.81
N ILE A 53 8.07 4.09 -10.73
CA ILE A 53 7.30 4.29 -9.50
C ILE A 53 6.13 3.30 -9.50
N TYR A 54 6.30 2.17 -8.82
CA TYR A 54 5.24 1.16 -8.69
C TYR A 54 4.31 1.45 -7.51
N SER A 55 3.36 0.56 -7.28
CA SER A 55 2.31 0.71 -6.26
C SER A 55 2.83 0.98 -4.86
N GLY A 56 1.95 1.56 -4.04
CA GLY A 56 2.26 1.91 -2.66
C GLY A 56 1.11 2.62 -1.94
N SER A 57 1.43 3.39 -0.92
CA SER A 57 0.46 4.06 -0.05
C SER A 57 0.92 5.45 0.38
N ILE A 58 0.00 6.22 0.97
CA ILE A 58 0.30 7.55 1.52
C ILE A 58 -0.27 7.64 2.94
N VAL A 59 0.48 8.28 3.82
CA VAL A 59 0.03 8.61 5.18
C VAL A 59 0.24 10.09 5.48
N TRP A 60 -0.57 10.63 6.39
CA TRP A 60 -0.31 11.93 7.00
C TRP A 60 0.60 11.78 8.22
N ASP A 61 1.77 12.36 8.15
CA ASP A 61 2.73 12.47 9.24
C ASP A 61 2.62 13.85 9.91
N GLY A 62 1.59 13.99 10.75
CA GLY A 62 1.32 15.26 11.46
C GLY A 62 2.33 15.59 12.56
N ASP A 63 2.98 14.57 13.11
CA ASP A 63 3.96 14.72 14.19
C ASP A 63 5.38 14.97 13.65
N GLY A 64 5.60 14.75 12.35
CA GLY A 64 6.89 14.92 11.69
C GLY A 64 7.88 13.81 12.04
N ASP A 65 7.39 12.61 12.30
CA ASP A 65 8.20 11.42 12.64
C ASP A 65 9.26 11.14 11.56
N ALA A 66 8.92 11.36 10.29
CA ALA A 66 9.84 11.20 9.16
C ALA A 66 10.98 12.25 9.12
N GLY A 67 10.93 13.27 9.98
CA GLY A 67 11.93 14.33 10.04
C GLY A 67 11.80 15.39 8.95
N PHE A 68 10.67 15.41 8.23
CA PHE A 68 10.35 16.42 7.21
C PHE A 68 9.44 17.54 7.77
N GLY A 69 9.06 17.49 9.07
CA GLY A 69 7.96 18.25 9.64
C GLY A 69 6.62 17.66 9.22
N PRO A 70 5.48 18.31 9.60
CA PRO A 70 4.16 17.84 9.16
C PRO A 70 4.06 17.76 7.63
N ALA A 71 3.79 16.55 7.11
CA ALA A 71 3.78 16.29 5.67
C ALA A 71 2.94 15.06 5.31
N LEU A 72 2.44 15.00 4.08
CA LEU A 72 2.06 13.73 3.49
C LEU A 72 3.32 12.96 3.10
N VAL A 73 3.38 11.69 3.47
CA VAL A 73 4.50 10.78 3.13
C VAL A 73 3.99 9.66 2.25
N ALA A 74 4.49 9.60 1.03
CA ALA A 74 4.23 8.53 0.08
C ALA A 74 5.28 7.43 0.23
N PHE A 75 4.82 6.19 0.26
CA PHE A 75 5.62 4.97 0.17
C PHE A 75 5.33 4.32 -1.16
N TYR A 76 6.34 3.97 -1.91
CA TYR A 76 6.18 3.34 -3.21
C TYR A 76 7.30 2.33 -3.47
N THR A 77 7.05 1.41 -4.38
CA THR A 77 8.10 0.52 -4.83
C THR A 77 8.89 1.17 -5.95
N ALA A 78 10.17 1.42 -5.70
CA ALA A 78 11.12 1.82 -6.73
C ALA A 78 11.55 0.55 -7.50
N HIS A 79 11.15 0.44 -8.77
CA HIS A 79 11.47 -0.68 -9.62
C HIS A 79 12.58 -0.32 -10.61
N SER A 80 13.63 -1.16 -10.68
CA SER A 80 14.65 -1.11 -11.70
C SER A 80 14.50 -2.32 -12.63
N SER A 81 14.06 -2.06 -13.86
CA SER A 81 13.95 -3.11 -14.88
C SER A 81 15.32 -3.63 -15.32
N VAL A 82 16.35 -2.78 -15.31
CA VAL A 82 17.73 -3.13 -15.66
C VAL A 82 18.34 -4.08 -14.63
N ARG A 83 18.19 -3.77 -13.36
CA ARG A 83 18.71 -4.60 -12.25
C ARG A 83 17.77 -5.71 -11.83
N ARG A 84 16.51 -5.71 -12.29
CA ARG A 84 15.42 -6.58 -11.82
C ARG A 84 15.30 -6.54 -10.30
N HIS A 85 15.18 -5.35 -9.76
CA HIS A 85 15.24 -5.09 -8.34
C HIS A 85 14.07 -4.20 -7.92
N GLN A 86 13.49 -4.51 -6.77
CA GLN A 86 12.39 -3.78 -6.16
C GLN A 86 12.69 -3.48 -4.69
N ALA A 87 12.63 -2.22 -4.33
CA ALA A 87 12.84 -1.76 -2.96
C ALA A 87 11.84 -0.65 -2.61
N GLN A 88 11.57 -0.45 -1.32
CA GLN A 88 10.61 0.57 -0.90
C GLN A 88 11.30 1.91 -0.73
N ALA A 89 10.72 2.93 -1.33
CA ALA A 89 11.19 4.31 -1.31
C ALA A 89 10.09 5.24 -0.80
N ILE A 90 10.48 6.45 -0.41
CA ILE A 90 9.55 7.48 0.07
C ILE A 90 9.72 8.81 -0.65
N ALA A 91 8.62 9.55 -0.70
CA ALA A 91 8.57 10.96 -1.05
C ALA A 91 7.67 11.70 -0.07
N TYR A 92 7.84 13.00 0.07
CA TYR A 92 7.02 13.81 0.97
C TYR A 92 6.48 15.06 0.26
N SER A 93 5.35 15.55 0.76
CA SER A 93 4.65 16.73 0.23
C SER A 93 4.22 17.66 1.38
N HIS A 94 4.41 18.96 1.18
CA HIS A 94 3.97 20.04 2.09
C HIS A 94 2.83 20.88 1.53
N ASP A 95 2.29 20.50 0.38
CA ASP A 95 1.26 21.23 -0.36
C ASP A 95 0.06 20.33 -0.71
N GLU A 96 -0.39 19.54 0.27
CA GLU A 96 -1.57 18.67 0.16
C GLU A 96 -1.45 17.62 -0.96
N GLY A 97 -0.20 17.19 -1.25
CA GLY A 97 0.06 16.16 -2.24
C GLY A 97 0.08 16.63 -3.70
N LEU A 98 0.14 17.93 -3.94
CA LEU A 98 0.24 18.47 -5.29
C LEU A 98 1.64 18.33 -5.88
N THR A 99 2.67 18.55 -5.05
CA THR A 99 4.07 18.33 -5.44
C THR A 99 4.79 17.45 -4.42
N TRP A 100 5.76 16.68 -4.89
CA TRP A 100 6.45 15.68 -4.08
C TRP A 100 7.97 15.83 -4.21
N THR A 101 8.65 15.68 -3.09
CA THR A 101 10.11 15.60 -3.02
C THR A 101 10.52 14.18 -2.65
N GLN A 102 11.28 13.52 -3.51
CA GLN A 102 11.84 12.20 -3.18
C GLN A 102 12.91 12.34 -2.10
N TYR A 103 12.93 11.40 -1.18
CA TYR A 103 13.90 11.38 -0.10
C TYR A 103 15.28 10.98 -0.61
N GLU A 104 16.33 11.76 -0.28
CA GLU A 104 17.70 11.52 -0.76
C GLU A 104 18.29 10.19 -0.24
N GLY A 105 17.81 9.71 0.90
CA GLY A 105 18.25 8.44 1.50
C GLY A 105 17.52 7.19 0.98
N ASN A 106 16.76 7.29 -0.11
CA ASN A 106 16.10 6.12 -0.70
C ASN A 106 17.10 5.08 -1.24
N PRO A 107 16.75 3.77 -1.22
CA PRO A 107 15.53 3.20 -0.65
C PRO A 107 15.58 3.16 0.89
N VAL A 108 14.40 3.25 1.55
CA VAL A 108 14.27 3.14 3.01
C VAL A 108 14.15 1.69 3.47
N LEU A 109 13.79 0.77 2.57
CA LEU A 109 13.68 -0.65 2.87
C LEU A 109 14.00 -1.48 1.63
N ASP A 110 15.00 -2.34 1.74
CA ASP A 110 15.52 -3.18 0.67
C ASP A 110 15.75 -4.61 1.18
N ARG A 111 15.31 -5.61 0.40
CA ARG A 111 15.50 -7.03 0.68
C ARG A 111 16.41 -7.72 -0.35
N ASP A 112 17.01 -6.97 -1.25
CA ASP A 112 17.76 -7.51 -2.40
C ASP A 112 16.90 -8.47 -3.24
N SER A 113 15.65 -8.08 -3.51
CA SER A 113 14.63 -8.90 -4.15
C SER A 113 14.13 -8.24 -5.44
N GLY A 114 13.80 -9.07 -6.44
CA GLY A 114 13.10 -8.63 -7.65
C GLY A 114 11.57 -8.61 -7.52
N ASP A 115 11.05 -9.05 -6.37
CA ASP A 115 9.61 -9.29 -6.16
C ASP A 115 9.08 -8.68 -4.86
N PHE A 116 9.84 -7.82 -4.19
CA PHE A 116 9.47 -7.15 -2.95
C PHE A 116 8.78 -5.81 -3.23
N ARG A 117 7.44 -5.73 -3.08
CA ARG A 117 6.66 -4.58 -3.52
C ARG A 117 5.41 -4.26 -2.72
N ASP A 118 4.73 -3.17 -3.13
CA ASP A 118 3.40 -2.70 -2.73
C ASP A 118 3.30 -2.34 -1.24
N PRO A 119 4.08 -1.37 -0.74
CA PRO A 119 4.09 -1.00 0.66
C PRO A 119 2.79 -0.30 1.06
N LYS A 120 2.09 -0.86 2.03
CA LYS A 120 0.95 -0.23 2.71
C LYS A 120 1.33 0.10 4.13
N VAL A 121 1.24 1.37 4.50
CA VAL A 121 1.63 1.88 5.82
C VAL A 121 0.40 2.33 6.59
N LEU A 122 0.38 2.02 7.88
CA LEU A 122 -0.63 2.48 8.84
C LEU A 122 0.01 2.87 10.16
N ARG A 123 -0.65 3.75 10.94
CA ARG A 123 -0.28 3.99 12.35
C ARG A 123 -0.94 2.94 13.22
N TYR A 124 -0.16 2.06 13.81
CA TYR A 124 -0.64 1.14 14.84
C TYR A 124 -0.69 1.86 16.18
N ARG A 125 -1.83 1.70 16.87
CA ARG A 125 -2.03 2.21 18.23
C ARG A 125 -2.36 1.03 19.13
N GLY A 126 -1.48 0.74 20.07
CA GLY A 126 -1.61 -0.45 20.90
C GLY A 126 -1.04 -0.28 22.30
N PRO A 127 -1.22 -1.30 23.15
CA PRO A 127 -0.76 -1.25 24.54
C PRO A 127 0.74 -1.07 24.71
N ALA A 128 1.53 -1.44 23.69
CA ALA A 128 2.98 -1.29 23.68
C ALA A 128 3.47 0.08 23.15
N GLY A 129 2.54 0.98 22.83
CA GLY A 129 2.81 2.29 22.24
C GLY A 129 2.31 2.42 20.80
N ASP A 130 2.52 3.61 20.25
CA ASP A 130 2.14 3.95 18.88
C ASP A 130 3.38 3.93 18.00
N TYR A 131 3.28 3.28 16.84
CA TYR A 131 4.34 3.22 15.83
C TYR A 131 3.75 2.96 14.44
N TRP A 132 4.56 3.08 13.43
CA TRP A 132 4.17 2.81 12.06
C TRP A 132 4.38 1.34 11.72
N VAL A 133 3.41 0.75 11.04
CA VAL A 133 3.50 -0.61 10.49
C VAL A 133 3.41 -0.54 8.97
N MET A 134 4.32 -1.21 8.29
CA MET A 134 4.28 -1.43 6.86
C MET A 134 3.97 -2.89 6.59
N SER A 135 3.00 -3.17 5.73
CA SER A 135 2.86 -4.45 5.05
C SER A 135 3.34 -4.30 3.60
N ALA A 136 4.13 -5.26 3.13
CA ALA A 136 4.56 -5.36 1.74
C ALA A 136 4.58 -6.85 1.33
N VAL A 137 4.72 -7.16 0.06
CA VAL A 137 4.74 -8.56 -0.40
C VAL A 137 6.09 -8.97 -0.97
N GLU A 138 6.50 -10.22 -0.69
CA GLU A 138 7.34 -11.02 -1.56
C GLU A 138 6.41 -11.77 -2.49
N ALA A 139 6.18 -11.20 -3.64
CA ALA A 139 5.02 -11.50 -4.48
C ALA A 139 4.99 -12.93 -5.00
N VAL A 140 6.11 -13.41 -5.54
CA VAL A 140 6.26 -14.78 -6.08
C VAL A 140 6.36 -15.82 -4.95
N GLN A 141 6.92 -15.42 -3.80
CA GLN A 141 7.02 -16.29 -2.62
C GLN A 141 5.70 -16.38 -1.84
N GLN A 142 4.69 -15.59 -2.23
CA GLN A 142 3.36 -15.54 -1.59
C GLN A 142 3.45 -15.26 -0.08
N ARG A 143 4.12 -14.16 0.26
CA ARG A 143 4.29 -13.73 1.65
C ARG A 143 3.94 -12.25 1.79
N VAL A 144 3.13 -11.92 2.79
CA VAL A 144 3.04 -10.56 3.30
C VAL A 144 4.06 -10.41 4.42
N VAL A 145 4.89 -9.39 4.34
CA VAL A 145 5.96 -9.11 5.29
C VAL A 145 5.61 -7.84 6.06
N PHE A 146 5.64 -7.90 7.38
CA PHE A 146 5.33 -6.78 8.26
C PHE A 146 6.58 -6.18 8.86
N TYR A 147 6.65 -4.86 8.86
CA TYR A 147 7.73 -4.08 9.43
C TYR A 147 7.20 -3.04 10.40
N ARG A 148 8.03 -2.64 11.35
CA ARG A 148 7.82 -1.52 12.28
C ARG A 148 8.78 -0.40 11.99
N SER A 149 8.32 0.85 12.20
CA SER A 149 9.14 2.05 12.23
C SER A 149 8.62 3.04 13.26
N ASP A 150 9.54 3.73 13.92
CA ASP A 150 9.21 4.87 14.79
C ASP A 150 9.37 6.20 14.04
N ASN A 151 9.98 6.19 12.84
CA ASN A 151 10.37 7.39 12.10
C ASN A 151 10.11 7.32 10.58
N LEU A 152 9.35 6.33 10.09
CA LEU A 152 8.99 6.15 8.67
C LEU A 152 10.17 5.93 7.70
N ARG A 153 11.40 5.90 8.19
CA ARG A 153 12.62 5.74 7.38
C ARG A 153 13.40 4.48 7.73
N ASP A 154 13.49 4.15 9.01
CA ASP A 154 14.19 2.96 9.49
C ASP A 154 13.15 1.89 9.85
N TRP A 155 13.24 0.71 9.22
CA TRP A 155 12.24 -0.34 9.32
C TRP A 155 12.84 -1.62 9.90
N GLU A 156 12.19 -2.15 10.93
CA GLU A 156 12.54 -3.41 11.59
C GLU A 156 11.52 -4.49 11.21
N LEU A 157 12.00 -5.67 10.83
CA LEU A 157 11.15 -6.82 10.50
C LEU A 157 10.40 -7.29 11.76
N LEU A 158 9.07 -7.39 11.65
CA LEU A 158 8.20 -7.93 12.69
C LEU A 158 7.89 -9.39 12.46
N SER A 159 7.24 -9.70 11.34
CA SER A 159 6.78 -11.05 11.02
C SER A 159 6.47 -11.20 9.54
N GLU A 160 6.15 -12.44 9.15
CA GLU A 160 5.65 -12.77 7.81
C GLU A 160 4.32 -13.55 7.94
N PHE A 161 3.42 -13.32 6.99
CA PHE A 161 2.19 -14.08 6.85
C PHE A 161 2.21 -14.85 5.53
N ALA A 162 1.85 -16.13 5.59
CA ALA A 162 1.68 -17.00 4.45
C ALA A 162 0.43 -17.84 4.60
N ALA A 163 -0.22 -18.17 3.48
CA ALA A 163 -1.46 -18.97 3.46
C ALA A 163 -1.39 -19.98 2.29
N PRO A 164 -0.72 -21.12 2.47
CA PRO A 164 -0.53 -22.11 1.40
C PRO A 164 -1.83 -22.65 0.78
N GLN A 165 -2.95 -22.57 1.53
CA GLN A 165 -4.27 -22.98 1.05
C GLN A 165 -4.83 -22.10 -0.06
N VAL A 166 -4.26 -20.91 -0.29
CA VAL A 166 -4.62 -20.03 -1.43
C VAL A 166 -4.20 -20.66 -2.75
N GLY A 167 -3.14 -21.46 -2.75
CA GLY A 167 -2.60 -22.10 -3.94
C GLY A 167 -1.71 -21.17 -4.77
N ASP A 168 -1.50 -21.53 -6.02
CA ASP A 168 -0.60 -20.82 -6.93
C ASP A 168 -1.11 -19.43 -7.30
N GLY A 169 -0.19 -18.53 -7.61
CA GLY A 169 -0.46 -17.15 -8.04
C GLY A 169 0.61 -16.19 -7.56
N ILE A 170 0.45 -14.92 -7.89
CA ILE A 170 1.29 -13.82 -7.44
C ILE A 170 0.49 -12.99 -6.45
N TRP A 171 1.08 -12.66 -5.31
CA TRP A 171 0.46 -11.82 -4.30
C TRP A 171 0.89 -10.36 -4.50
N GLU A 172 -0.09 -9.44 -4.46
CA GLU A 172 0.15 -8.02 -4.67
C GLU A 172 -0.77 -7.18 -3.78
N CYS A 173 -0.44 -5.91 -3.63
CA CYS A 173 -1.24 -4.88 -2.97
C CYS A 173 -1.82 -5.32 -1.61
N PRO A 174 -1.00 -5.69 -0.63
CA PRO A 174 -1.49 -6.05 0.70
C PRO A 174 -2.07 -4.81 1.39
N ASP A 175 -3.21 -4.98 2.07
CA ASP A 175 -3.79 -3.91 2.90
C ASP A 175 -4.25 -4.48 4.24
N LEU A 176 -3.71 -3.94 5.33
CA LEU A 176 -4.03 -4.34 6.70
C LEU A 176 -4.72 -3.20 7.43
N PHE A 177 -5.90 -3.47 7.99
CA PHE A 177 -6.63 -2.45 8.76
C PHE A 177 -7.57 -3.07 9.81
N PRO A 178 -7.90 -2.34 10.89
CA PRO A 178 -8.92 -2.76 11.84
C PRO A 178 -10.33 -2.42 11.35
N LEU A 179 -11.29 -3.22 11.76
CA LEU A 179 -12.73 -2.95 11.67
C LEU A 179 -13.41 -3.34 12.97
N VAL A 180 -14.48 -2.62 13.34
CA VAL A 180 -15.34 -3.00 14.46
C VAL A 180 -16.53 -3.81 13.92
N VAL A 181 -16.64 -5.06 14.34
CA VAL A 181 -17.73 -5.98 13.96
C VAL A 181 -18.41 -6.44 15.24
N ASP A 182 -19.71 -6.17 15.39
CA ASP A 182 -20.49 -6.53 16.57
C ASP A 182 -19.87 -6.06 17.91
N GLY A 183 -19.25 -4.87 17.89
CA GLY A 183 -18.59 -4.27 19.05
C GLY A 183 -17.20 -4.86 19.38
N ALA A 184 -16.67 -5.76 18.58
CA ALA A 184 -15.34 -6.32 18.73
C ALA A 184 -14.43 -5.85 17.58
N GLN A 185 -13.21 -5.42 17.91
CA GLN A 185 -12.21 -5.11 16.89
C GLN A 185 -11.72 -6.40 16.22
N LYS A 186 -11.77 -6.41 14.90
CA LYS A 186 -11.16 -7.42 14.03
C LYS A 186 -10.14 -6.74 13.12
N TRP A 187 -9.17 -7.50 12.67
CA TRP A 187 -8.23 -7.06 11.64
C TRP A 187 -8.53 -7.76 10.33
N VAL A 188 -8.46 -7.02 9.26
CA VAL A 188 -8.65 -7.52 7.90
C VAL A 188 -7.34 -7.36 7.14
N LEU A 189 -6.90 -8.44 6.51
CA LEU A 189 -5.77 -8.44 5.58
C LEU A 189 -6.32 -8.75 4.18
N ILE A 190 -6.25 -7.77 3.29
CA ILE A 190 -6.57 -7.91 1.86
C ILE A 190 -5.31 -8.25 1.09
N ILE A 191 -5.44 -9.07 0.07
CA ILE A 191 -4.35 -9.43 -0.86
C ILE A 191 -4.96 -9.57 -2.25
N SER A 192 -4.37 -8.91 -3.24
CA SER A 192 -4.70 -9.13 -4.65
C SER A 192 -3.91 -10.33 -5.19
N LEU A 193 -4.57 -11.14 -5.99
CA LEU A 193 -4.00 -12.37 -6.56
C LEU A 193 -3.92 -12.23 -8.08
N GLY A 194 -2.70 -12.22 -8.61
CA GLY A 194 -2.44 -12.27 -10.03
C GLY A 194 -2.18 -13.70 -10.51
N MET A 195 -2.70 -14.05 -11.69
CA MET A 195 -2.52 -15.37 -12.33
C MET A 195 -2.88 -16.54 -11.40
N ALA A 196 -3.87 -16.36 -10.53
CA ALA A 196 -4.26 -17.34 -9.52
C ALA A 196 -5.52 -18.11 -9.93
N PRO A 197 -5.48 -19.46 -10.02
CA PRO A 197 -6.64 -20.26 -10.39
C PRO A 197 -7.84 -20.10 -9.47
N VAL A 198 -7.60 -19.86 -8.19
CA VAL A 198 -8.66 -19.73 -7.17
C VAL A 198 -9.59 -18.55 -7.40
N VAL A 199 -9.12 -17.50 -8.07
CA VAL A 199 -9.91 -16.31 -8.46
C VAL A 199 -10.20 -16.26 -9.96
N GLY A 200 -9.86 -17.30 -10.71
CA GLY A 200 -10.07 -17.35 -12.16
C GLY A 200 -9.08 -16.51 -12.98
N GLY A 201 -7.94 -16.14 -12.38
CA GLY A 201 -6.88 -15.34 -13.00
C GLY A 201 -6.45 -14.16 -12.14
N PHE A 202 -7.24 -13.08 -12.11
CA PHE A 202 -6.99 -11.88 -11.29
C PHE A 202 -8.19 -11.65 -10.37
N GLY A 203 -7.92 -11.28 -9.12
CA GLY A 203 -8.96 -11.01 -8.14
C GLY A 203 -8.39 -10.63 -6.78
N THR A 204 -9.28 -10.36 -5.83
CA THR A 204 -8.90 -9.95 -4.49
C THR A 204 -9.51 -10.89 -3.44
N ILE A 205 -8.69 -11.30 -2.49
CA ILE A 205 -9.09 -12.08 -1.32
C ILE A 205 -8.88 -11.29 -0.05
N TYR A 206 -9.53 -11.72 1.02
CA TYR A 206 -9.27 -11.19 2.35
C TYR A 206 -9.32 -12.28 3.42
N PHE A 207 -8.56 -12.03 4.48
CA PHE A 207 -8.60 -12.77 5.74
C PHE A 207 -9.16 -11.87 6.84
N VAL A 208 -9.98 -12.45 7.72
CA VAL A 208 -10.36 -11.83 8.98
C VAL A 208 -9.53 -12.47 10.09
N GLY A 209 -9.02 -11.67 11.01
CA GLY A 209 -8.17 -12.18 12.07
C GLY A 209 -7.91 -11.18 13.19
N SER A 210 -6.78 -11.35 13.82
CA SER A 210 -6.24 -10.45 14.85
C SER A 210 -4.83 -10.01 14.46
N PHE A 211 -4.46 -8.80 14.87
CA PHE A 211 -3.11 -8.27 14.75
C PHE A 211 -2.73 -7.61 16.07
N ASP A 212 -1.67 -8.09 16.69
CA ASP A 212 -1.21 -7.62 18.01
C ASP A 212 -0.19 -6.48 17.93
N GLY A 213 0.02 -5.95 16.73
CA GLY A 213 1.06 -4.99 16.40
C GLY A 213 2.31 -5.63 15.79
N THR A 214 2.46 -6.93 15.92
CA THR A 214 3.63 -7.68 15.44
C THR A 214 3.22 -8.76 14.42
N THR A 215 2.19 -9.54 14.73
CA THR A 215 1.82 -10.73 13.98
C THR A 215 0.34 -10.70 13.62
N PHE A 216 0.03 -10.94 12.34
CA PHE A 216 -1.33 -11.19 11.90
C PHE A 216 -1.63 -12.69 11.99
N VAL A 217 -2.75 -13.02 12.65
CA VAL A 217 -3.25 -14.39 12.79
C VAL A 217 -4.66 -14.46 12.20
N ALA A 218 -4.83 -15.20 11.11
CA ALA A 218 -6.14 -15.42 10.49
C ALA A 218 -7.02 -16.32 11.38
N GLU A 219 -8.29 -15.96 11.55
CA GLU A 219 -9.29 -16.73 12.32
C GLU A 219 -9.96 -17.85 11.49
N GLY A 220 -9.68 -17.91 10.20
CA GLY A 220 -10.28 -18.89 9.29
C GLY A 220 -9.62 -18.83 7.92
N ASP A 221 -10.29 -19.44 6.95
CA ASP A 221 -9.84 -19.44 5.57
C ASP A 221 -10.10 -18.07 4.88
N PHE A 222 -9.46 -17.83 3.74
CA PHE A 222 -9.70 -16.63 2.95
C PHE A 222 -11.11 -16.62 2.36
N ARG A 223 -11.54 -15.41 2.01
CA ARG A 223 -12.79 -15.16 1.26
C ARG A 223 -12.48 -14.31 0.05
N LEU A 224 -13.26 -14.48 -1.01
CA LEU A 224 -13.22 -13.58 -2.16
C LEU A 224 -13.86 -12.25 -1.76
N LEU A 225 -13.21 -11.15 -2.11
CA LEU A 225 -13.76 -9.81 -1.89
C LEU A 225 -14.88 -9.51 -2.88
N ASP A 226 -14.74 -10.00 -4.09
CA ASP A 226 -15.69 -9.87 -5.19
C ASP A 226 -15.81 -11.19 -5.99
N HIS A 227 -16.94 -11.38 -6.65
CA HIS A 227 -17.22 -12.56 -7.49
C HIS A 227 -17.35 -12.20 -8.98
N GLY A 228 -17.06 -10.96 -9.36
CA GLY A 228 -16.98 -10.51 -10.74
C GLY A 228 -15.65 -10.87 -11.41
N ARG A 229 -15.43 -10.29 -12.59
CA ARG A 229 -14.21 -10.50 -13.36
C ARG A 229 -13.06 -9.60 -12.95
N ASP A 230 -13.43 -8.40 -12.49
CA ASP A 230 -12.53 -7.28 -12.32
C ASP A 230 -12.67 -6.74 -10.89
N ASN A 231 -11.78 -7.09 -10.02
CA ASN A 231 -11.56 -6.49 -8.71
C ASN A 231 -10.12 -6.82 -8.32
N TYR A 232 -9.20 -5.98 -8.73
CA TYR A 232 -7.77 -6.23 -8.59
C TYR A 232 -7.02 -5.00 -8.11
N ALA A 233 -5.89 -5.21 -7.44
CA ALA A 233 -5.03 -4.17 -6.88
C ALA A 233 -5.77 -3.19 -5.94
N GLY A 234 -6.84 -3.68 -5.30
CA GLY A 234 -7.69 -2.89 -4.42
C GLY A 234 -6.99 -2.55 -3.12
N VAL A 235 -6.99 -1.25 -2.77
CA VAL A 235 -6.46 -0.75 -1.50
C VAL A 235 -7.41 0.29 -0.90
N SER A 236 -7.38 0.43 0.43
CA SER A 236 -8.21 1.39 1.14
C SER A 236 -7.53 2.76 1.29
N PHE A 237 -8.33 3.82 1.46
CA PHE A 237 -7.83 5.13 1.80
C PHE A 237 -7.27 5.16 3.22
N SER A 238 -6.09 5.76 3.38
CA SER A 238 -5.56 6.19 4.67
C SER A 238 -6.25 7.50 5.10
N GLY A 239 -6.27 7.80 6.40
CA GLY A 239 -6.77 9.08 6.91
C GLY A 239 -8.29 9.14 7.13
N LEU A 240 -9.05 8.10 6.76
CA LEU A 240 -10.46 7.97 7.13
C LEU A 240 -10.61 7.48 8.59
N PRO A 241 -11.75 7.78 9.25
CA PRO A 241 -12.10 7.17 10.53
C PRO A 241 -12.05 5.64 10.48
N ASP A 242 -11.73 4.98 11.58
CA ASP A 242 -11.56 3.51 11.63
C ASP A 242 -12.84 2.73 11.29
N GLU A 243 -14.01 3.32 11.49
CA GLU A 243 -15.30 2.76 11.09
C GLU A 243 -15.60 2.86 9.60
N ASP A 244 -14.90 3.72 8.86
CA ASP A 244 -15.11 3.97 7.43
C ASP A 244 -13.96 3.38 6.62
N ARG A 245 -14.26 2.34 5.83
CA ARG A 245 -13.30 1.78 4.89
C ARG A 245 -13.82 1.92 3.46
N THR A 246 -13.21 2.83 2.74
CA THR A 246 -13.44 3.01 1.32
C THR A 246 -12.25 2.44 0.56
N LEU A 247 -12.54 1.60 -0.42
CA LEU A 247 -11.56 0.90 -1.24
C LEU A 247 -11.80 1.25 -2.71
N ILE A 248 -10.72 1.41 -3.46
CA ILE A 248 -10.76 1.49 -4.93
C ILE A 248 -9.96 0.32 -5.49
N ALA A 249 -10.49 -0.33 -6.51
CA ALA A 249 -9.90 -1.45 -7.23
C ALA A 249 -10.09 -1.28 -8.74
N TRP A 250 -9.27 -1.98 -9.51
CA TRP A 250 -9.40 -2.11 -10.97
C TRP A 250 -10.49 -3.09 -11.35
#